data_470207f2cc9e01fcada8eae4fb2b25a0
#
_entry.id   470207f2cc9e01fcada8eae4fb2b25a0
#
_cell.length_a   1.000
_cell.length_b   1.000
_cell.length_c   1.000
_cell.angle_alpha   90.00
_cell.angle_beta   90.00
_cell.angle_gamma   90.00
#
_symmetry.space_group_name_H-M   'P 1'
#
loop_
_entity.id
_entity.type
_entity.pdbx_description
1 polymer ?
#
loop_
_entity_poly.entity_id
_entity_poly.type
_entity_poly.pdbx_seq_one_letter_code
_entity_poly.pdbx_strand_id
1 'polypeptide(L)'
;MILLATAALPDDPGSIVPVAYKVAHEIKIPEAEPKLVDLVHRLRDFVQFEGRRVMYTWVGGTRRDWRGQGFFRALTEQQEHWAIEQGFDEIVVKTKNRFYDMRGTLDHLRFEVVKYERNAVDNAESKV
;
A
#
# COMPACT_ATOMS: atom_id res chain seq x y z
N MET A 1 2.17 -7.71 -8.71
CA MET A 1 2.45 -6.39 -9.32
C MET A 1 3.54 -5.67 -8.55
N ILE A 2 4.54 -5.17 -9.24
CA ILE A 2 5.64 -4.39 -8.66
C ILE A 2 5.75 -3.08 -9.43
N LEU A 3 5.74 -1.95 -8.72
CA LEU A 3 5.98 -0.62 -9.27
C LEU A 3 7.28 -0.05 -8.73
N LEU A 4 8.07 0.55 -9.59
CA LEU A 4 9.32 1.24 -9.24
C LEU A 4 9.28 2.67 -9.77
N ALA A 5 9.70 3.62 -8.92
CA ALA A 5 10.06 4.96 -9.35
C ALA A 5 11.58 5.06 -9.43
N THR A 6 12.09 5.62 -10.50
CA THR A 6 13.53 5.83 -10.72
C THR A 6 13.83 7.30 -10.93
N ALA A 7 15.03 7.70 -10.58
CA ALA A 7 15.48 9.08 -10.78
C ALA A 7 16.95 9.11 -11.20
N ALA A 8 17.32 10.13 -11.98
CA ALA A 8 18.72 10.39 -12.31
C ALA A 8 19.43 11.00 -11.10
N LEU A 9 20.71 10.61 -10.90
CA LEU A 9 21.52 11.22 -9.85
C LEU A 9 21.87 12.67 -10.25
N PRO A 10 21.83 13.64 -9.29
CA PRO A 10 22.16 15.04 -9.58
C PRO A 10 23.58 15.22 -10.12
N ASP A 11 24.55 14.44 -9.59
CA ASP A 11 25.96 14.53 -9.95
C ASP A 11 26.35 13.64 -11.14
N ASP A 12 25.46 12.74 -11.55
CA ASP A 12 25.67 11.82 -12.66
C ASP A 12 24.34 11.53 -13.37
N PRO A 13 23.89 12.42 -14.25
CA PRO A 13 22.59 12.28 -14.92
C PRO A 13 22.46 11.02 -15.80
N GLY A 14 23.56 10.38 -16.16
CA GLY A 14 23.54 9.11 -16.88
C GLY A 14 23.23 7.90 -16.02
N SER A 15 23.29 8.05 -14.68
CA SER A 15 23.02 6.99 -13.73
C SER A 15 21.60 7.11 -13.19
N ILE A 16 20.81 6.06 -13.36
CA ILE A 16 19.42 5.97 -12.90
C ILE A 16 19.37 5.01 -11.72
N VAL A 17 18.74 5.44 -10.63
CA VAL A 17 18.59 4.64 -9.41
C VAL A 17 17.13 4.48 -9.02
N PRO A 18 16.73 3.32 -8.47
CA PRO A 18 15.40 3.18 -7.90
C PRO A 18 15.29 3.99 -6.60
N VAL A 19 14.25 4.80 -6.47
CA VAL A 19 14.06 5.71 -5.33
C VAL A 19 12.83 5.37 -4.50
N ALA A 20 11.83 4.71 -5.11
CA ALA A 20 10.62 4.29 -4.43
C ALA A 20 10.06 3.03 -5.06
N TYR A 21 9.27 2.28 -4.30
CA TYR A 21 8.64 1.05 -4.80
C TYR A 21 7.32 0.77 -4.09
N LYS A 22 6.46 0.00 -4.74
CA LYS A 22 5.25 -0.61 -4.17
C LYS A 22 5.06 -2.01 -4.72
N VAL A 23 4.65 -2.92 -3.86
CA VAL A 23 4.33 -4.31 -4.22
C VAL A 23 2.90 -4.62 -3.78
N ALA A 24 2.14 -5.22 -4.66
CA ALA A 24 0.76 -5.60 -4.39
C ALA A 24 0.45 -7.01 -4.90
N HIS A 25 -0.50 -7.65 -4.23
CA HIS A 25 -0.99 -8.98 -4.58
C HIS A 25 -2.50 -8.97 -4.71
N GLU A 26 -3.04 -9.78 -5.61
CA GLU A 26 -4.47 -10.09 -5.59
C GLU A 26 -4.77 -11.06 -4.46
N ILE A 27 -5.78 -10.76 -3.66
CA ILE A 27 -6.29 -11.66 -2.64
C ILE A 27 -7.28 -12.62 -3.30
N LYS A 28 -6.97 -13.91 -3.27
CA LYS A 28 -7.82 -14.96 -3.84
C LYS A 28 -8.56 -15.69 -2.74
N ILE A 29 -9.80 -16.08 -2.99
CA ILE A 29 -10.61 -16.86 -2.06
C ILE A 29 -10.90 -18.22 -2.69
N PRO A 30 -10.51 -19.35 -2.05
CA PRO A 30 -9.75 -19.46 -0.80
C PRO A 30 -8.29 -19.06 -0.97
N GLU A 31 -7.73 -18.43 0.06
CA GLU A 31 -6.34 -17.99 0.06
C GLU A 31 -5.45 -19.04 0.73
N ALA A 32 -4.28 -19.30 0.15
CA ALA A 32 -3.35 -20.33 0.64
C ALA A 32 -2.20 -19.75 1.48
N GLU A 33 -1.83 -18.47 1.28
CA GLU A 33 -0.76 -17.82 2.03
C GLU A 33 -1.23 -17.48 3.44
N PRO A 34 -0.59 -17.99 4.53
CA PRO A 34 -1.06 -17.79 5.90
C PRO A 34 -1.24 -16.33 6.32
N LYS A 35 -0.35 -15.45 5.88
CA LYS A 35 -0.46 -14.01 6.19
C LYS A 35 -1.66 -13.37 5.53
N LEU A 36 -1.98 -13.76 4.31
CA LEU A 36 -3.14 -13.26 3.58
C LEU A 36 -4.44 -13.87 4.12
N VAL A 37 -4.42 -15.13 4.56
CA VAL A 37 -5.55 -15.76 5.26
C VAL A 37 -5.91 -14.97 6.52
N ASP A 38 -4.91 -14.62 7.32
CA ASP A 38 -5.10 -13.82 8.54
C ASP A 38 -5.67 -12.44 8.21
N LEU A 39 -5.14 -11.77 7.21
CA LEU A 39 -5.64 -10.47 6.76
C LEU A 39 -7.10 -10.54 6.33
N VAL A 40 -7.46 -11.52 5.51
CA VAL A 40 -8.84 -11.74 5.07
C VAL A 40 -9.77 -11.96 6.27
N HIS A 41 -9.35 -12.80 7.21
CA HIS A 41 -10.13 -13.08 8.41
C HIS A 41 -10.39 -11.83 9.25
N ARG A 42 -9.38 -10.98 9.41
CA ARG A 42 -9.51 -9.71 10.16
C ARG A 42 -10.40 -8.69 9.49
N LEU A 43 -10.44 -8.67 8.16
CA LEU A 43 -11.16 -7.66 7.38
C LEU A 43 -12.54 -8.12 6.89
N ARG A 44 -12.91 -9.37 7.09
CA ARG A 44 -14.11 -9.96 6.50
C ARG A 44 -15.42 -9.25 6.90
N ASP A 45 -15.46 -8.63 8.07
CA ASP A 45 -16.63 -7.88 8.53
C ASP A 45 -16.75 -6.49 7.88
N PHE A 46 -15.67 -5.99 7.26
CA PHE A 46 -15.60 -4.65 6.69
C PHE A 46 -15.41 -4.63 5.18
N VAL A 47 -14.84 -5.69 4.62
CA VAL A 47 -14.52 -5.82 3.21
C VAL A 47 -15.13 -7.09 2.67
N GLN A 48 -15.87 -6.99 1.57
CA GLN A 48 -16.39 -8.15 0.87
C GLN A 48 -15.34 -8.70 -0.08
N PHE A 49 -14.94 -9.95 0.13
CA PHE A 49 -13.96 -10.63 -0.72
C PHE A 49 -14.61 -11.56 -1.75
N GLU A 50 -15.68 -12.25 -1.37
CA GLU A 50 -16.35 -13.20 -2.24
C GLU A 50 -17.03 -12.48 -3.42
N GLY A 51 -16.75 -12.95 -4.64
CA GLY A 51 -17.31 -12.38 -5.86
C GLY A 51 -16.70 -11.03 -6.26
N ARG A 52 -15.64 -10.59 -5.58
CA ARG A 52 -14.95 -9.34 -5.87
C ARG A 52 -13.45 -9.57 -6.04
N ARG A 53 -12.81 -8.72 -6.82
CA ARG A 53 -11.36 -8.73 -6.98
C ARG A 53 -10.75 -7.66 -6.08
N VAL A 54 -10.03 -8.09 -5.06
CA VAL A 54 -9.39 -7.21 -4.07
C VAL A 54 -7.88 -7.32 -4.20
N MET A 55 -7.21 -6.17 -4.31
CA MET A 55 -5.76 -6.08 -4.31
C MET A 55 -5.29 -5.64 -2.94
N TYR A 56 -4.26 -6.29 -2.43
CA TYR A 56 -3.59 -5.90 -1.19
C TYR A 56 -2.22 -5.31 -1.50
N THR A 57 -2.01 -4.06 -1.14
CA THR A 57 -0.70 -3.43 -1.17
C THR A 57 0.10 -3.92 0.03
N TRP A 58 1.07 -4.77 -0.24
CA TRP A 58 1.80 -5.48 0.78
C TRP A 58 2.94 -4.67 1.38
N VAL A 59 3.75 -4.05 0.54
CA VAL A 59 4.92 -3.30 0.98
C VAL A 59 5.19 -2.16 0.00
N GLY A 60 5.73 -1.09 0.53
CA GLY A 60 6.17 0.05 -0.25
C GLY A 60 7.15 0.89 0.56
N GLY A 61 7.91 1.70 -0.11
CA GLY A 61 8.86 2.59 0.55
C GLY A 61 9.49 3.57 -0.41
N THR A 62 10.08 4.59 0.17
CA THR A 62 10.84 5.63 -0.55
C THR A 62 12.18 5.78 0.16
N ARG A 63 13.26 5.85 -0.61
CA ARG A 63 14.60 6.11 -0.05
C ARG A 63 14.58 7.41 0.73
N ARG A 64 15.27 7.43 1.88
CA ARG A 64 15.21 8.56 2.82
C ARG A 64 15.48 9.90 2.14
N ASP A 65 16.51 9.99 1.30
CA ASP A 65 16.92 11.23 0.64
C ASP A 65 15.94 11.72 -0.44
N TRP A 66 14.97 10.87 -0.79
CA TRP A 66 13.98 11.14 -1.83
C TRP A 66 12.56 11.28 -1.28
N ARG A 67 12.41 11.27 0.04
CA ARG A 67 11.10 11.46 0.69
C ARG A 67 10.61 12.90 0.54
N GLY A 68 9.30 13.07 0.60
CA GLY A 68 8.67 14.39 0.50
C GLY A 68 8.60 14.95 -0.91
N GLN A 69 8.92 14.18 -1.94
CA GLN A 69 8.88 14.61 -3.35
C GLN A 69 7.70 14.03 -4.14
N GLY A 70 6.77 13.35 -3.47
CA GLY A 70 5.56 12.83 -4.09
C GLY A 70 5.69 11.47 -4.77
N PHE A 71 6.79 10.77 -4.61
CA PHE A 71 6.98 9.45 -5.24
C PHE A 71 5.97 8.40 -4.76
N PHE A 72 5.75 8.32 -3.45
CA PHE A 72 4.79 7.37 -2.90
C PHE A 72 3.37 7.64 -3.40
N ARG A 73 2.98 8.89 -3.44
CA ARG A 73 1.68 9.30 -3.97
C ARG A 73 1.55 8.96 -5.45
N ALA A 74 2.57 9.27 -6.25
CA ALA A 74 2.57 8.95 -7.69
C ALA A 74 2.44 7.44 -7.92
N LEU A 75 3.17 6.63 -7.16
CA LEU A 75 3.09 5.17 -7.26
C LEU A 75 1.70 4.65 -6.85
N THR A 76 1.09 5.25 -5.83
CA THR A 76 -0.26 4.86 -5.39
C THR A 76 -1.29 5.20 -6.47
N GLU A 77 -1.21 6.37 -7.09
CA GLU A 77 -2.08 6.75 -8.20
C GLU A 77 -1.91 5.82 -9.41
N GLN A 78 -0.68 5.48 -9.76
CA GLN A 78 -0.39 4.52 -10.83
C GLN A 78 -0.96 3.14 -10.51
N GLN A 79 -0.85 2.70 -9.28
CA GLN A 79 -1.40 1.43 -8.83
C GLN A 79 -2.92 1.40 -8.96
N GLU A 80 -3.59 2.49 -8.59
CA GLU A 80 -5.05 2.60 -8.75
C GLU A 80 -5.47 2.53 -10.21
N HIS A 81 -4.80 3.25 -11.10
CA HIS A 81 -5.07 3.19 -12.53
C HIS A 81 -4.90 1.77 -13.08
N TRP A 82 -3.80 1.14 -12.74
CA TRP A 82 -3.54 -0.23 -13.18
C TRP A 82 -4.61 -1.19 -12.65
N ALA A 83 -4.99 -1.05 -11.37
CA ALA A 83 -6.02 -1.90 -10.77
C ALA A 83 -7.38 -1.74 -11.46
N ILE A 84 -7.77 -0.52 -11.79
CA ILE A 84 -9.00 -0.26 -12.54
C ILE A 84 -8.95 -0.93 -13.92
N GLU A 85 -7.86 -0.77 -14.65
CA GLU A 85 -7.68 -1.38 -15.98
C GLU A 85 -7.73 -2.90 -15.92
N GLN A 86 -7.22 -3.51 -14.85
CA GLN A 86 -7.24 -4.96 -14.65
C GLN A 86 -8.56 -5.49 -14.07
N GLY A 87 -9.52 -4.62 -13.77
CA GLY A 87 -10.83 -5.01 -13.27
C GLY A 87 -10.89 -5.31 -11.77
N PHE A 88 -9.98 -4.76 -10.98
CA PHE A 88 -10.07 -4.86 -9.52
C PHE A 88 -11.18 -3.96 -8.97
N ASP A 89 -11.86 -4.43 -7.94
CA ASP A 89 -12.95 -3.71 -7.28
C ASP A 89 -12.48 -2.85 -6.11
N GLU A 90 -11.44 -3.30 -5.40
CA GLU A 90 -10.90 -2.59 -4.23
C GLU A 90 -9.40 -2.77 -4.08
N ILE A 91 -8.78 -1.80 -3.41
CA ILE A 91 -7.40 -1.86 -2.94
C ILE A 91 -7.42 -1.73 -1.42
N VAL A 92 -6.77 -2.67 -0.74
CA VAL A 92 -6.60 -2.67 0.71
C VAL A 92 -5.14 -2.37 1.05
N VAL A 93 -4.94 -1.48 2.00
CA VAL A 93 -3.63 -1.11 2.52
C VAL A 93 -3.62 -1.28 4.04
N LYS A 94 -2.54 -1.83 4.57
CA LYS A 94 -2.31 -1.90 6.01
C LYS A 94 -1.09 -1.06 6.37
N THR A 95 -1.21 -0.23 7.38
CA THR A 95 -0.10 0.59 7.87
C THR A 95 -0.10 0.62 9.40
N LYS A 96 0.92 1.22 9.99
CA LYS A 96 0.98 1.46 11.43
C LYS A 96 0.70 2.91 11.75
N ASN A 97 0.21 3.16 12.95
CA ASN A 97 -0.14 4.51 13.39
C ASN A 97 1.05 5.49 13.32
N ARG A 98 2.26 5.02 13.53
CA ARG A 98 3.50 5.84 13.48
C ARG A 98 3.85 6.36 12.09
N PHE A 99 3.30 5.80 11.04
CA PHE A 99 3.58 6.23 9.65
C PHE A 99 2.65 7.36 9.24
N TYR A 100 2.82 8.53 9.85
CA TYR A 100 1.96 9.70 9.66
C TYR A 100 1.94 10.20 8.22
N ASP A 101 3.09 10.23 7.55
CA ASP A 101 3.18 10.66 6.15
C ASP A 101 2.39 9.74 5.23
N MET A 102 2.49 8.43 5.44
CA MET A 102 1.71 7.45 4.68
C MET A 102 0.21 7.62 4.95
N ARG A 103 -0.19 7.77 6.21
CA ARG A 103 -1.59 7.98 6.59
C ARG A 103 -2.15 9.25 5.97
N GLY A 104 -1.38 10.34 5.98
CA GLY A 104 -1.76 11.61 5.36
C GLY A 104 -1.92 11.46 3.84
N THR A 105 -1.02 10.76 3.18
CA THR A 105 -1.12 10.50 1.74
C THR A 105 -2.36 9.67 1.40
N LEU A 106 -2.62 8.61 2.16
CA LEU A 106 -3.79 7.77 1.94
C LEU A 106 -5.10 8.54 2.17
N ASP A 107 -5.16 9.38 3.21
CA ASP A 107 -6.30 10.24 3.47
C ASP A 107 -6.53 11.22 2.32
N HIS A 108 -5.47 11.87 1.84
CA HIS A 108 -5.52 12.77 0.69
C HIS A 108 -6.03 12.07 -0.59
N LEU A 109 -5.67 10.81 -0.79
CA LEU A 109 -6.14 9.98 -1.90
C LEU A 109 -7.51 9.34 -1.64
N ARG A 110 -8.17 9.71 -0.55
CA ARG A 110 -9.52 9.28 -0.16
C ARG A 110 -9.64 7.80 0.19
N PHE A 111 -8.59 7.20 0.72
CA PHE A 111 -8.70 5.89 1.34
C PHE A 111 -9.45 6.02 2.67
N GLU A 112 -10.39 5.11 2.90
CA GLU A 112 -11.16 5.06 4.13
C GLU A 112 -10.52 4.12 5.15
N VAL A 113 -10.48 4.54 6.41
CA VAL A 113 -10.08 3.65 7.51
C VAL A 113 -11.23 2.70 7.82
N VAL A 114 -11.03 1.41 7.53
CA VAL A 114 -12.06 0.39 7.78
C VAL A 114 -11.81 -0.38 9.07
N LYS A 115 -10.58 -0.37 9.57
CA LYS A 115 -10.25 -1.04 10.82
C LYS A 115 -9.04 -0.39 11.50
N TYR A 116 -9.12 -0.23 12.82
CA TYR A 116 -8.03 0.22 13.67
C TYR A 116 -7.82 -0.79 14.80
N GLU A 117 -6.63 -1.41 14.85
CA GLU A 117 -6.28 -2.36 15.89
C GLU A 117 -5.28 -1.71 16.85
N ARG A 118 -5.77 -1.32 18.03
CA ARG A 118 -4.95 -0.66 19.03
C ARG A 118 -3.90 -1.60 19.61
N ASN A 119 -2.65 -1.12 19.68
CA ASN A 119 -1.61 -1.76 20.45
C ASN A 119 -1.66 -1.23 21.90
N ALA A 120 -1.87 -2.12 22.88
CA ALA A 120 -2.05 -1.74 24.28
C ALA A 120 -0.77 -1.20 24.94
N VAL A 121 0.41 -1.55 24.41
CA VAL A 121 1.70 -1.16 24.98
C VAL A 121 2.21 0.14 24.34
N ASP A 122 2.12 0.27 23.02
CA ASP A 122 2.60 1.42 22.28
C ASP A 122 1.61 1.78 21.16
N ASN A 123 0.94 2.93 21.32
CA ASN A 123 -0.05 3.37 20.34
C ASN A 123 0.54 3.64 18.93
N ALA A 124 1.84 3.99 18.84
CA ALA A 124 2.51 4.16 17.56
C ALA A 124 2.55 2.87 16.73
N GLU A 125 2.52 1.72 17.38
CA GLU A 125 2.52 0.40 16.74
C GLU A 125 1.10 -0.12 16.45
N SER A 126 0.05 0.64 16.75
CA SER A 126 -1.32 0.28 16.37
C SER A 126 -1.43 0.14 14.85
N LYS A 127 -2.22 -0.83 14.41
CA LYS A 127 -2.42 -1.13 12.98
C LYS A 127 -3.65 -0.40 12.43
N VAL A 128 -3.51 0.13 11.25
CA VAL A 128 -4.58 0.86 10.56
C VAL A 128 -4.90 0.21 9.22
#